data_f6256984df32dc6762121690150304c0
#
_entry.id   f6256984df32dc6762121690150304c0
#
_cell.length_a   1.000
_cell.length_b   1.000
_cell.length_c   1.000
_cell.angle_alpha   90.00
_cell.angle_beta   90.00
_cell.angle_gamma   90.00
#
_symmetry.space_group_name_H-M   'P 1'
#
loop_
_entity.id
_entity.type
_entity.pdbx_description
1 polymer ?
#
loop_
_entity_poly.entity_id
_entity_poly.type
_entity_poly.pdbx_seq_one_letter_code
_entity_poly.pdbx_strand_id
1 'polypeptide(L)' 'MIRKIFLTRKIKLMENDLILLKPLSKYSFDELAKQEYLYLAAERLLEKLINRVVDINNHIIAAKVAISI' A
#
# COMPACT_ATOMS: atom_id res chain seq x y z
N MET A 1 -8.79 20.82 -0.10
CA MET A 1 -7.35 21.09 -0.06
C MET A 1 -6.58 19.80 0.24
N ILE A 2 -5.52 19.53 -0.50
CA ILE A 2 -4.69 18.35 -0.29
C ILE A 2 -3.73 18.60 0.87
N ARG A 3 -3.74 17.73 1.86
CA ARG A 3 -2.82 17.81 2.99
C ARG A 3 -1.49 17.15 2.62
N LYS A 4 -0.48 17.97 2.40
CA LYS A 4 0.84 17.51 2.03
C LYS A 4 1.43 16.55 3.07
N ILE A 5 1.27 16.86 4.36
CA ILE A 5 1.76 16.00 5.44
C ILE A 5 1.08 14.63 5.42
N PHE A 6 -0.22 14.59 5.17
CA PHE A 6 -0.98 13.35 5.08
C PHE A 6 -0.45 12.47 3.94
N LEU A 7 -0.30 13.05 2.74
CA LEU A 7 0.20 12.31 1.58
C LEU A 7 1.63 11.82 1.78
N THR A 8 2.49 12.67 2.32
CA THR A 8 3.88 12.32 2.58
C THR A 8 3.97 11.13 3.53
N ARG A 9 3.16 11.15 4.59
CA ARG A 9 3.12 10.05 5.57
C ARG A 9 2.64 8.75 4.94
N LYS A 10 1.57 8.81 4.14
CA LYS A 10 1.03 7.62 3.46
C LYS A 10 2.03 7.03 2.46
N ILE A 11 2.68 7.88 1.70
CA ILE A 11 3.70 7.44 0.73
C ILE A 11 4.87 6.78 1.46
N LYS A 12 5.31 7.35 2.58
CA LYS A 12 6.38 6.77 3.37
C LYS A 12 6.02 5.39 3.89
N LEU A 13 4.78 5.21 4.34
CA LEU A 13 4.30 3.90 4.79
C LEU A 13 4.27 2.90 3.64
N MET A 14 3.89 3.33 2.43
CA MET A 14 3.90 2.49 1.24
C MET A 14 5.32 2.07 0.87
N GLU A 15 6.28 2.99 0.94
CA GLU A 15 7.68 2.68 0.70
C GLU A 15 8.18 1.61 1.67
N ASN A 16 7.85 1.74 2.95
CA ASN A 16 8.22 0.76 3.96
C ASN A 16 7.63 -0.62 3.66
N ASP A 17 6.36 -0.66 3.24
CA ASP A 17 5.71 -1.93 2.88
C ASP A 17 6.37 -2.56 1.65
N LEU A 18 6.76 -1.75 0.67
CA LEU A 18 7.47 -2.23 -0.51
C LEU A 18 8.85 -2.80 -0.16
N ILE A 19 9.55 -2.16 0.77
CA ILE A 19 10.83 -2.67 1.26
C ILE A 19 10.64 -4.05 1.90
N LEU A 20 9.57 -4.23 2.67
CA LEU A 20 9.25 -5.52 3.29
C LEU A 20 8.84 -6.59 2.28
N LEU A 21 8.21 -6.18 1.16
CA LEU A 21 7.81 -7.11 0.09
C LEU A 21 8.99 -7.55 -0.77
N LYS A 22 10.00 -6.71 -0.91
CA LYS A 22 11.13 -6.98 -1.81
C LYS A 22 11.78 -8.34 -1.58
N PRO A 23 12.09 -8.76 -0.34
CA PRO A 23 12.66 -10.10 -0.13
C PRO A 23 11.74 -11.24 -0.58
N LEU A 24 10.43 -11.02 -0.57
CA LEU A 24 9.45 -12.03 -0.97
C LEU A 24 9.36 -12.16 -2.50
N SER A 25 9.82 -11.17 -3.25
CA SER A 25 9.75 -11.17 -4.71
C SER A 25 10.66 -12.21 -5.36
N LYS A 26 11.61 -12.74 -4.62
CA LYS A 26 12.52 -13.80 -5.14
C LYS A 26 11.84 -15.18 -5.17
N TYR A 27 10.70 -15.33 -4.52
CA TYR A 27 9.98 -16.60 -4.50
C TYR A 27 8.98 -16.66 -5.64
N SER A 28 8.82 -17.83 -6.25
CA SER A 28 7.73 -18.05 -7.18
C SER A 28 6.43 -18.21 -6.42
N PHE A 29 5.29 -18.12 -7.12
CA PHE A 29 4.00 -18.35 -6.51
C PHE A 29 3.92 -19.72 -5.83
N ASP A 30 4.43 -20.75 -6.50
CA ASP A 30 4.42 -22.10 -5.95
C ASP A 30 5.25 -22.23 -4.67
N GLU A 31 6.41 -21.56 -4.65
CA GLU A 31 7.25 -21.55 -3.46
C GLU A 31 6.56 -20.86 -2.29
N LEU A 32 5.91 -19.72 -2.53
CA LEU A 32 5.17 -19.01 -1.50
C LEU A 32 3.98 -19.84 -0.99
N ALA A 33 3.27 -20.51 -1.90
CA ALA A 33 2.12 -21.32 -1.53
C ALA A 33 2.51 -22.49 -0.62
N LYS A 34 3.74 -22.99 -0.73
CA LYS A 34 4.23 -24.08 0.13
C LYS A 34 4.64 -23.61 1.52
N GLN A 35 4.93 -22.32 1.66
CA GLN A 35 5.32 -21.74 2.94
C GLN A 35 4.21 -20.80 3.41
N GLU A 36 3.26 -21.39 4.09
CA GLU A 36 2.01 -20.72 4.47
C GLU A 36 2.24 -19.35 5.10
N TYR A 37 3.18 -19.22 6.02
CA TYR A 37 3.33 -17.96 6.69
C TYR A 37 4.02 -16.88 5.86
N LEU A 38 4.85 -17.25 4.88
CA LEU A 38 5.38 -16.29 3.91
C LEU A 38 4.28 -15.80 2.98
N TYR A 39 3.41 -16.70 2.57
CA TYR A 39 2.25 -16.36 1.76
C TYR A 39 1.33 -15.39 2.49
N LEU A 40 1.03 -15.68 3.76
CA LEU A 40 0.18 -14.81 4.58
C LEU A 40 0.81 -13.45 4.81
N ALA A 41 2.13 -13.40 5.00
CA ALA A 41 2.84 -12.13 5.16
C ALA A 41 2.76 -11.28 3.88
N ALA A 42 2.95 -11.91 2.72
CA ALA A 42 2.85 -11.22 1.43
C ALA A 42 1.43 -10.68 1.20
N GLU A 43 0.43 -11.51 1.49
CA GLU A 43 -0.99 -11.13 1.38
C GLU A 43 -1.31 -9.92 2.26
N ARG A 44 -0.85 -9.94 3.51
CA ARG A 44 -1.05 -8.85 4.45
C ARG A 44 -0.42 -7.55 3.99
N LEU A 45 0.81 -7.62 3.47
CA LEU A 45 1.51 -6.44 2.96
C LEU A 45 0.79 -5.86 1.74
N LEU A 46 0.29 -6.72 0.84
CA LEU A 46 -0.48 -6.28 -0.31
C LEU A 46 -1.79 -5.61 0.11
N GLU A 47 -2.50 -6.17 1.09
CA GLU A 47 -3.71 -5.54 1.64
C GLU A 47 -3.42 -4.15 2.18
N LYS A 48 -2.34 -3.99 2.92
CA LYS A 48 -1.94 -2.69 3.47
C LYS A 48 -1.67 -1.68 2.37
N LEU A 49 -0.95 -2.11 1.31
CA LEU A 49 -0.65 -1.24 0.18
C LEU A 49 -1.93 -0.79 -0.52
N ILE A 50 -2.84 -1.72 -0.78
CA ILE A 50 -4.12 -1.42 -1.43
C ILE A 50 -4.92 -0.44 -0.59
N ASN A 51 -5.01 -0.66 0.71
CA ASN A 51 -5.75 0.22 1.61
C ASN A 51 -5.16 1.64 1.61
N ARG A 52 -3.83 1.77 1.59
CA ARG A 52 -3.18 3.08 1.54
C ARG A 52 -3.43 3.79 0.22
N VAL A 53 -3.41 3.06 -0.90
CA VAL A 53 -3.73 3.62 -2.22
C VAL A 53 -5.17 4.13 -2.24
N VAL A 54 -6.11 3.35 -1.70
CA VAL A 54 -7.52 3.76 -1.60
C VAL A 54 -7.65 5.02 -0.74
N ASP A 55 -6.97 5.07 0.40
CA ASP A 55 -7.00 6.25 1.28
C ASP A 55 -6.48 7.51 0.57
N ILE A 56 -5.38 7.38 -0.16
CA ILE A 56 -4.81 8.49 -0.92
C ILE A 56 -5.78 8.95 -2.00
N ASN A 57 -6.34 8.00 -2.76
CA ASN A 57 -7.30 8.32 -3.80
C ASN A 57 -8.53 9.04 -3.24
N ASN A 58 -9.08 8.56 -2.14
CA ASN A 58 -10.24 9.18 -1.50
C ASN A 58 -9.92 10.60 -1.04
N HIS A 59 -8.72 10.82 -0.50
CA HIS A 59 -8.29 12.14 -0.08
C HIS A 59 -8.18 13.11 -1.26
N ILE A 60 -7.59 12.65 -2.36
CA ILE A 60 -7.44 13.45 -3.58
C ILE A 60 -8.81 13.77 -4.18
N ILE A 61 -9.70 12.80 -4.25
CA ILE A 61 -11.06 12.98 -4.79
C ILE A 61 -11.82 14.00 -3.94
N ALA A 62 -11.77 13.86 -2.62
CA ALA A 62 -12.44 14.79 -1.71
C ALA A 62 -11.93 16.23 -1.87
N ALA A 63 -10.60 16.39 -1.98
CA ALA A 63 -9.99 17.70 -2.19
C ALA A 63 -10.41 18.30 -3.55
N LYS A 64 -10.47 17.48 -4.58
CA LYS A 64 -10.86 17.90 -5.93
C LYS A 64 -12.33 18.33 -5.97
N VAL A 65 -13.20 17.58 -5.31
CA VAL A 65 -14.62 17.93 -5.21
C VAL A 65 -14.80 19.25 -4.46
N ALA A 66 -14.09 19.45 -3.35
CA ALA A 66 -14.14 20.67 -2.59
C ALA A 66 -13.70 21.90 -3.42
N ILE A 67 -12.73 21.74 -4.30
CA ILE A 67 -12.27 22.81 -5.20
C ILE A 67 -13.31 23.09 -6.28
N SER A 68 -14.00 22.07 -6.74
CA SER A 68 -15.00 22.20 -7.82
C SER A 68 -16.30 22.88 -7.36
N ILE A 69 -16.57 22.84 -6.08
CA ILE A 69 -17.77 23.48 -5.50
C ILE A 69 -17.51 24.95 -5.20
#